data_1e68412c487dfe2b4329f7ad22800f1a
#
_entry.id   1e68412c487dfe2b4329f7ad22800f1a
#
_cell.length_a   1.000
_cell.length_b   1.000
_cell.length_c   1.000
_cell.angle_alpha   90.00
_cell.angle_beta   90.00
_cell.angle_gamma   90.00
#
_symmetry.space_group_name_H-M   'P 1'
#
loop_
_entity.id
_entity.type
_entity.pdbx_description
1 polymer ?
#
loop_
_entity_poly.entity_id
_entity_poly.type
_entity_poly.pdbx_seq_one_letter_code
_entity_poly.pdbx_strand_id
1 'polypeptide(L)'
;MQRALPRLASRCQRLLLLALALAAGTGVGCRKGELVADMDYDDPKKAIAEMDDAKRDPWLMPDRVVRSLGITKKDAVVADIGAGSGYFSRRLAREVPGGTVYAVDVDDEFRGYIEQNRESWGTPNIEPHLAFYDDPALPEHGVDLVFVSNTYPYLRSRVAYFKKVAAALKPGGQLVVINFKPDAQVPDNTAPAPQFRTPQATVVAELAQAGFSQVREETFLPHQYFLVFERTAKP
;
A
#
# COMPACT_ATOMS: atom_id res chain seq x y z
N MET A 1 30.84 33.36 -26.66
CA MET A 1 31.50 33.27 -25.34
C MET A 1 30.50 33.61 -24.25
N GLN A 2 29.88 32.62 -23.65
CA GLN A 2 29.05 32.81 -22.43
C GLN A 2 29.50 31.78 -21.43
N ARG A 3 29.96 32.29 -20.27
CA ARG A 3 30.52 31.50 -19.16
C ARG A 3 29.42 30.87 -18.33
N ALA A 4 29.56 29.58 -18.06
CA ALA A 4 28.75 28.84 -17.10
C ALA A 4 29.11 29.24 -15.66
N LEU A 5 28.11 29.44 -14.81
CA LEU A 5 28.26 29.66 -13.37
C LEU A 5 28.18 28.30 -12.63
N PRO A 6 29.03 28.07 -11.63
CA PRO A 6 28.98 26.82 -10.86
C PRO A 6 27.90 26.87 -9.75
N ARG A 7 27.23 25.74 -9.53
CA ARG A 7 26.29 25.53 -8.42
C ARG A 7 27.07 25.44 -7.09
N LEU A 8 26.72 26.30 -6.15
CA LEU A 8 27.24 26.31 -4.78
C LEU A 8 26.52 25.23 -3.96
N ALA A 9 27.30 24.25 -3.47
CA ALA A 9 26.86 23.32 -2.44
C ALA A 9 26.88 24.03 -1.07
N SER A 10 25.76 24.08 -0.37
CA SER A 10 25.67 24.60 1.00
C SER A 10 26.10 23.54 2.01
N ARG A 11 27.31 23.69 2.56
CA ARG A 11 27.76 23.01 3.77
C ARG A 11 27.15 23.70 4.98
N CYS A 12 26.30 23.00 5.73
CA CYS A 12 25.86 23.45 7.05
C CYS A 12 26.92 23.06 8.08
N GLN A 13 27.62 24.06 8.59
CA GLN A 13 28.69 23.93 9.59
C GLN A 13 28.08 23.90 10.99
N ARG A 14 28.60 22.98 11.80
CA ARG A 14 28.26 22.76 13.22
C ARG A 14 28.68 23.96 14.07
N LEU A 15 27.79 24.38 14.96
CA LEU A 15 28.15 25.17 16.16
C LEU A 15 27.63 24.43 17.40
N LEU A 16 28.59 23.96 18.20
CA LEU A 16 28.40 23.43 19.56
C LEU A 16 28.18 24.60 20.48
N LEU A 17 27.10 24.62 21.24
CA LEU A 17 26.99 25.39 22.49
C LEU A 17 26.41 24.46 23.56
N LEU A 18 27.27 24.19 24.58
CA LEU A 18 26.91 23.58 25.85
C LEU A 18 26.01 24.53 26.65
N ALA A 19 24.85 24.08 27.04
CA ALA A 19 24.11 24.65 28.17
C ALA A 19 23.61 23.48 29.03
N LEU A 20 24.21 23.34 30.24
CA LEU A 20 23.69 22.51 31.31
C LEU A 20 22.42 23.15 31.86
N ALA A 21 21.31 22.43 31.81
CA ALA A 21 20.16 22.72 32.67
C ALA A 21 19.62 21.38 33.22
N LEU A 22 19.75 21.21 34.55
CA LEU A 22 19.03 20.18 35.30
C LEU A 22 17.53 20.48 35.20
N ALA A 23 16.74 19.51 34.73
CA ALA A 23 15.31 19.49 34.94
C ALA A 23 14.83 18.04 35.10
N ALA A 24 14.04 17.86 36.13
CA ALA A 24 13.48 16.62 36.66
C ALA A 24 12.72 15.78 35.62
N GLY A 25 12.72 14.48 35.89
CA GLY A 25 12.17 13.45 35.01
C GLY A 25 10.70 13.61 34.63
N THR A 26 10.46 13.59 33.33
CA THR A 26 9.27 13.06 32.73
C THR A 26 9.75 12.13 31.63
N GLY A 27 9.41 10.84 31.75
CA GLY A 27 9.82 9.81 30.84
C GLY A 27 9.30 10.12 29.43
N VAL A 28 10.18 10.69 28.60
CA VAL A 28 9.98 10.74 27.16
C VAL A 28 10.22 9.32 26.66
N GLY A 29 9.15 8.55 26.55
CA GLY A 29 9.18 7.29 25.84
C GLY A 29 9.72 7.53 24.43
N CYS A 30 10.87 6.96 24.14
CA CYS A 30 11.45 6.93 22.82
C CYS A 30 10.45 6.20 21.93
N ARG A 31 9.61 6.93 21.17
CA ARG A 31 8.82 6.34 20.08
C ARG A 31 9.84 5.79 19.11
N LYS A 32 9.96 4.47 19.04
CA LYS A 32 10.66 3.82 17.95
C LYS A 32 10.06 4.38 16.67
N GLY A 33 10.85 5.12 15.89
CA GLY A 33 10.42 5.64 14.61
C GLY A 33 9.90 4.48 13.75
N GLU A 34 8.78 4.68 13.11
CA GLU A 34 8.22 3.74 12.16
C GLU A 34 9.25 3.53 11.05
N LEU A 35 9.73 2.29 10.88
CA LEU A 35 10.58 1.93 9.76
C LEU A 35 9.69 1.88 8.52
N VAL A 36 9.78 2.89 7.69
CA VAL A 36 9.13 2.95 6.39
C VAL A 36 10.16 2.53 5.36
N ALA A 37 9.83 1.56 4.51
CA ALA A 37 10.63 1.22 3.35
C ALA A 37 10.59 2.40 2.37
N ASP A 38 11.73 2.76 1.82
CA ASP A 38 11.78 3.77 0.77
C ASP A 38 11.52 3.08 -0.58
N MET A 39 10.64 3.67 -1.39
CA MET A 39 10.31 3.21 -2.74
C MET A 39 10.61 4.33 -3.71
N ASP A 40 11.89 4.63 -3.91
CA ASP A 40 12.32 5.43 -5.03
C ASP A 40 12.68 4.46 -6.18
N TYR A 41 11.85 4.40 -7.20
CA TYR A 41 12.16 3.61 -8.39
C TYR A 41 13.02 4.43 -9.33
N ASP A 42 14.33 4.18 -9.33
CA ASP A 42 15.27 4.78 -10.30
C ASP A 42 14.83 4.54 -11.76
N ASP A 43 14.11 3.46 -12.02
CA ASP A 43 13.58 3.10 -13.35
C ASP A 43 12.14 2.53 -13.22
N PRO A 44 11.10 3.38 -13.35
CA PRO A 44 9.71 2.95 -13.30
C PRO A 44 9.34 1.90 -14.36
N LYS A 45 9.94 1.94 -15.55
CA LYS A 45 9.66 0.95 -16.62
C LYS A 45 10.16 -0.44 -16.24
N LYS A 46 11.34 -0.50 -15.63
CA LYS A 46 11.89 -1.75 -15.10
C LYS A 46 11.01 -2.27 -13.96
N ALA A 47 10.61 -1.40 -13.05
CA ALA A 47 9.71 -1.76 -11.95
C ALA A 47 8.37 -2.31 -12.45
N ILE A 48 7.75 -1.69 -13.46
CA ILE A 48 6.53 -2.18 -14.11
C ILE A 48 6.74 -3.58 -14.69
N ALA A 49 7.84 -3.80 -15.42
CA ALA A 49 8.14 -5.10 -16.01
C ALA A 49 8.34 -6.19 -14.95
N GLU A 50 9.00 -5.87 -13.84
CA GLU A 50 9.19 -6.77 -12.70
C GLU A 50 7.87 -7.06 -11.98
N MET A 51 6.99 -6.06 -11.83
CA MET A 51 5.66 -6.23 -11.22
C MET A 51 4.74 -7.09 -12.09
N ASP A 52 4.90 -7.05 -13.42
CA ASP A 52 4.09 -7.82 -14.37
C ASP A 52 4.70 -9.18 -14.74
N ASP A 53 5.88 -9.55 -14.21
CA ASP A 53 6.53 -10.82 -14.55
C ASP A 53 5.66 -12.00 -14.09
N ALA A 54 5.23 -12.83 -15.05
CA ALA A 54 4.42 -14.01 -14.81
C ALA A 54 5.12 -15.09 -13.94
N LYS A 55 6.44 -15.01 -13.76
CA LYS A 55 7.17 -15.84 -12.80
C LYS A 55 6.70 -15.66 -11.35
N ARG A 56 6.00 -14.56 -11.06
CA ARG A 56 5.40 -14.29 -9.74
C ARG A 56 4.10 -15.07 -9.51
N ASP A 57 3.37 -15.43 -10.58
CA ASP A 57 2.04 -16.07 -10.50
C ASP A 57 2.02 -17.36 -9.68
N PRO A 58 3.02 -18.28 -9.74
CA PRO A 58 3.01 -19.53 -8.97
C PRO A 58 2.94 -19.32 -7.45
N TRP A 59 3.52 -18.24 -6.93
CA TRP A 59 3.53 -17.98 -5.49
C TRP A 59 2.59 -16.82 -5.08
N LEU A 60 2.28 -15.87 -5.98
CA LEU A 60 1.25 -14.85 -5.74
C LEU A 60 -0.17 -15.41 -5.85
N MET A 61 -0.35 -16.47 -6.64
CA MET A 61 -1.66 -17.10 -6.89
C MET A 61 -2.79 -16.08 -7.18
N PRO A 62 -2.59 -15.14 -8.13
CA PRO A 62 -3.43 -13.96 -8.26
C PRO A 62 -4.91 -14.28 -8.45
N ASP A 63 -5.25 -15.28 -9.27
CA ASP A 63 -6.63 -15.66 -9.49
C ASP A 63 -7.27 -16.29 -8.25
N ARG A 64 -6.50 -17.02 -7.44
CA ARG A 64 -6.98 -17.54 -6.16
C ARG A 64 -7.17 -16.43 -5.15
N VAL A 65 -6.23 -15.47 -5.10
CA VAL A 65 -6.36 -14.26 -4.28
C VAL A 65 -7.66 -13.55 -4.61
N VAL A 66 -7.89 -13.21 -5.87
CA VAL A 66 -9.08 -12.46 -6.30
C VAL A 66 -10.37 -13.23 -5.98
N ARG A 67 -10.43 -14.54 -6.25
CA ARG A 67 -11.59 -15.36 -5.84
C ARG A 67 -11.84 -15.35 -4.33
N SER A 68 -10.76 -15.34 -3.52
CA SER A 68 -10.86 -15.34 -2.05
C SER A 68 -11.34 -14.01 -1.48
N LEU A 69 -11.38 -12.92 -2.28
CA LEU A 69 -11.97 -11.64 -1.86
C LEU A 69 -13.50 -11.74 -1.69
N GLY A 70 -14.15 -12.72 -2.32
CA GLY A 70 -15.58 -12.95 -2.19
C GLY A 70 -16.44 -11.83 -2.78
N ILE A 71 -15.96 -11.15 -3.81
CA ILE A 71 -16.71 -10.07 -4.49
C ILE A 71 -17.93 -10.68 -5.18
N THR A 72 -19.12 -10.39 -4.67
CA THR A 72 -20.38 -10.90 -5.25
C THR A 72 -21.11 -9.88 -6.09
N LYS A 73 -20.90 -8.59 -5.83
CA LYS A 73 -21.54 -7.49 -6.57
C LYS A 73 -20.73 -7.16 -7.82
N LYS A 74 -21.34 -7.25 -8.98
CA LYS A 74 -20.68 -6.91 -10.26
C LYS A 74 -20.54 -5.40 -10.52
N ASP A 75 -21.19 -4.60 -9.72
CA ASP A 75 -21.13 -3.12 -9.67
C ASP A 75 -20.39 -2.59 -8.44
N ALA A 76 -19.63 -3.46 -7.74
CA ALA A 76 -18.84 -3.06 -6.59
C ALA A 76 -17.77 -2.01 -6.96
N VAL A 77 -17.50 -1.12 -6.04
CA VAL A 77 -16.39 -0.17 -6.10
C VAL A 77 -15.24 -0.72 -5.27
N VAL A 78 -14.09 -0.94 -5.90
CA VAL A 78 -12.89 -1.51 -5.27
C VAL A 78 -11.76 -0.49 -5.33
N ALA A 79 -10.97 -0.36 -4.26
CA ALA A 79 -9.73 0.39 -4.28
C ALA A 79 -8.53 -0.57 -4.12
N ASP A 80 -7.60 -0.53 -5.08
CA ASP A 80 -6.32 -1.24 -5.05
C ASP A 80 -5.23 -0.26 -4.65
N ILE A 81 -4.81 -0.28 -3.38
CA ILE A 81 -3.85 0.68 -2.83
C ILE A 81 -2.42 0.17 -3.04
N GLY A 82 -1.60 0.99 -3.71
CA GLY A 82 -0.29 0.61 -4.22
C GLY A 82 -0.43 -0.25 -5.47
N ALA A 83 -1.21 0.23 -6.42
CA ALA A 83 -1.57 -0.51 -7.63
C ALA A 83 -0.37 -0.85 -8.53
N GLY A 84 0.72 -0.05 -8.49
CA GLY A 84 1.92 -0.23 -9.28
C GLY A 84 1.60 -0.37 -10.76
N SER A 85 2.00 -1.49 -11.37
CA SER A 85 1.70 -1.79 -12.78
C SER A 85 0.22 -2.08 -13.09
N GLY A 86 -0.68 -2.06 -12.10
CA GLY A 86 -2.07 -2.50 -12.26
C GLY A 86 -2.25 -4.02 -12.32
N TYR A 87 -1.25 -4.77 -11.83
CA TYR A 87 -1.26 -6.23 -11.87
C TYR A 87 -2.50 -6.85 -11.22
N PHE A 88 -2.90 -6.39 -10.03
CA PHE A 88 -4.15 -6.80 -9.40
C PHE A 88 -5.35 -5.98 -9.89
N SER A 89 -5.18 -4.69 -10.17
CA SER A 89 -6.27 -3.82 -10.64
C SER A 89 -6.97 -4.40 -11.88
N ARG A 90 -6.23 -4.95 -12.85
CA ARG A 90 -6.79 -5.60 -14.05
C ARG A 90 -7.66 -6.82 -13.74
N ARG A 91 -7.27 -7.60 -12.73
CA ARG A 91 -8.00 -8.78 -12.29
C ARG A 91 -9.26 -8.40 -11.53
N LEU A 92 -9.13 -7.43 -10.61
CA LEU A 92 -10.25 -6.87 -9.86
C LEU A 92 -11.29 -6.25 -10.79
N ALA A 93 -10.85 -5.50 -11.81
CA ALA A 93 -11.74 -4.86 -12.77
C ALA A 93 -12.61 -5.87 -13.57
N ARG A 94 -12.06 -7.05 -13.87
CA ARG A 94 -12.82 -8.14 -14.51
C ARG A 94 -13.86 -8.76 -13.59
N GLU A 95 -13.66 -8.74 -12.28
CA GLU A 95 -14.65 -9.22 -11.31
C GLU A 95 -15.83 -8.26 -11.13
N VAL A 96 -15.60 -6.96 -11.36
CA VAL A 96 -16.60 -5.90 -11.19
C VAL A 96 -16.84 -5.13 -12.51
N PRO A 97 -17.30 -5.80 -13.58
CA PRO A 97 -17.41 -5.19 -14.91
C PRO A 97 -18.40 -4.02 -14.99
N GLY A 98 -19.34 -3.92 -14.06
CA GLY A 98 -20.29 -2.79 -13.92
C GLY A 98 -19.91 -1.81 -12.81
N GLY A 99 -18.80 -2.07 -12.10
CA GLY A 99 -18.29 -1.24 -11.02
C GLY A 99 -17.07 -0.42 -11.43
N THR A 100 -16.34 0.04 -10.43
CA THR A 100 -15.12 0.84 -10.61
C THR A 100 -13.98 0.24 -9.79
N VAL A 101 -12.77 0.23 -10.36
CA VAL A 101 -11.54 -0.06 -9.61
C VAL A 101 -10.68 1.17 -9.58
N TYR A 102 -10.59 1.82 -8.41
CA TYR A 102 -9.58 2.84 -8.15
C TYR A 102 -8.22 2.18 -8.04
N ALA A 103 -7.36 2.38 -9.05
CA ALA A 103 -5.97 1.96 -9.01
C ALA A 103 -5.15 3.09 -8.35
N VAL A 104 -5.00 2.98 -7.04
CA VAL A 104 -4.46 4.04 -6.17
C VAL A 104 -2.95 3.89 -6.05
N ASP A 105 -2.20 4.91 -6.48
CA ASP A 105 -0.76 4.94 -6.30
C ASP A 105 -0.27 6.37 -6.02
N VAL A 106 0.92 6.50 -5.44
CA VAL A 106 1.58 7.78 -5.18
C VAL A 106 2.50 8.19 -6.31
N ASP A 107 2.83 7.26 -7.21
CA ASP A 107 3.73 7.45 -8.34
C ASP A 107 2.93 7.77 -9.61
N ASP A 108 3.21 8.94 -10.19
CA ASP A 108 2.51 9.43 -11.39
C ASP A 108 2.87 8.63 -12.65
N GLU A 109 4.05 8.00 -12.70
CA GLU A 109 4.46 7.13 -13.81
C GLU A 109 3.62 5.84 -13.84
N PHE A 110 3.37 5.22 -12.68
CA PHE A 110 2.47 4.06 -12.58
C PHE A 110 1.03 4.42 -12.93
N ARG A 111 0.55 5.56 -12.41
CA ARG A 111 -0.77 6.08 -12.77
C ARG A 111 -0.90 6.29 -14.29
N GLY A 112 0.08 6.97 -14.89
CA GLY A 112 0.13 7.21 -16.35
C GLY A 112 0.20 5.93 -17.16
N TYR A 113 0.95 4.92 -16.69
CA TYR A 113 1.01 3.61 -17.33
C TYR A 113 -0.35 2.90 -17.35
N ILE A 114 -1.06 2.90 -16.22
CA ILE A 114 -2.40 2.30 -16.14
C ILE A 114 -3.38 3.06 -17.06
N GLU A 115 -3.36 4.40 -17.06
CA GLU A 115 -4.22 5.23 -17.91
C GLU A 115 -4.04 4.90 -19.40
N GLN A 116 -2.79 4.74 -19.84
CA GLN A 116 -2.49 4.45 -21.24
C GLN A 116 -2.90 3.03 -21.68
N ASN A 117 -3.00 2.10 -20.74
CA ASN A 117 -3.15 0.69 -21.08
C ASN A 117 -4.50 0.08 -20.71
N ARG A 118 -5.29 0.68 -19.80
CA ARG A 118 -6.56 0.10 -19.28
C ARG A 118 -7.55 -0.30 -20.37
N GLU A 119 -7.67 0.48 -21.45
CA GLU A 119 -8.52 0.16 -22.57
C GLU A 119 -8.02 -1.09 -23.33
N SER A 120 -6.73 -1.15 -23.62
CA SER A 120 -6.12 -2.28 -24.32
C SER A 120 -6.15 -3.58 -23.51
N TRP A 121 -6.21 -3.48 -22.18
CA TRP A 121 -6.38 -4.62 -21.27
C TRP A 121 -7.84 -5.13 -21.22
N GLY A 122 -8.78 -4.41 -21.84
CA GLY A 122 -10.21 -4.70 -21.73
C GLY A 122 -10.76 -4.42 -20.33
N THR A 123 -10.20 -3.44 -19.63
CA THR A 123 -10.59 -3.02 -18.27
C THR A 123 -10.79 -1.51 -18.16
N PRO A 124 -11.70 -0.92 -19.02
CA PRO A 124 -11.95 0.53 -19.04
C PRO A 124 -12.49 1.07 -17.70
N ASN A 125 -13.02 0.20 -16.85
CA ASN A 125 -13.54 0.51 -15.53
C ASN A 125 -12.44 0.65 -14.44
N ILE A 126 -11.16 0.60 -14.81
CA ILE A 126 -10.08 1.04 -13.92
C ILE A 126 -10.01 2.57 -13.97
N GLU A 127 -9.99 3.19 -12.80
CA GLU A 127 -9.76 4.61 -12.61
C GLU A 127 -8.41 4.83 -11.94
N PRO A 128 -7.36 5.25 -12.69
CA PRO A 128 -6.06 5.56 -12.12
C PRO A 128 -6.16 6.74 -11.17
N HIS A 129 -5.74 6.56 -9.92
CA HIS A 129 -5.99 7.50 -8.84
C HIS A 129 -4.68 7.88 -8.14
N LEU A 130 -4.29 9.15 -8.22
CA LEU A 130 -3.10 9.66 -7.54
C LEU A 130 -3.42 9.91 -6.06
N ALA A 131 -2.62 9.34 -5.18
CA ALA A 131 -2.75 9.46 -3.74
C ALA A 131 -1.51 10.08 -3.10
N PHE A 132 -1.49 10.15 -1.77
CA PHE A 132 -0.37 10.61 -0.97
C PHE A 132 0.11 9.50 -0.02
N TYR A 133 1.35 9.59 0.44
CA TYR A 133 1.91 8.60 1.39
C TYR A 133 1.15 8.49 2.72
N ASP A 134 0.37 9.51 3.08
CA ASP A 134 -0.43 9.60 4.31
C ASP A 134 -1.94 9.77 4.04
N ASP A 135 -2.37 9.69 2.75
CA ASP A 135 -3.78 9.84 2.37
C ASP A 135 -4.11 9.05 1.09
N PRO A 136 -5.02 8.06 1.14
CA PRO A 136 -5.47 7.36 -0.06
C PRO A 136 -6.33 8.24 -0.99
N ALA A 137 -6.75 9.41 -0.55
CA ALA A 137 -7.60 10.37 -1.26
C ALA A 137 -8.91 9.77 -1.81
N LEU A 138 -9.42 8.69 -1.19
CA LEU A 138 -10.65 8.02 -1.60
C LEU A 138 -11.90 8.76 -1.10
N PRO A 139 -13.02 8.70 -1.84
CA PRO A 139 -14.28 9.32 -1.41
C PRO A 139 -14.82 8.64 -0.15
N GLU A 140 -15.37 9.43 0.79
CA GLU A 140 -16.02 8.91 1.99
C GLU A 140 -17.22 8.02 1.62
N HIS A 141 -17.32 6.87 2.29
CA HIS A 141 -18.36 5.85 2.03
C HIS A 141 -18.51 5.48 0.55
N GLY A 142 -17.41 5.58 -0.21
CA GLY A 142 -17.39 5.38 -1.66
C GLY A 142 -17.06 3.95 -2.08
N VAL A 143 -16.34 3.16 -1.27
CA VAL A 143 -15.79 1.87 -1.70
C VAL A 143 -16.38 0.68 -0.93
N ASP A 144 -16.59 -0.43 -1.64
CA ASP A 144 -17.09 -1.69 -1.06
C ASP A 144 -15.93 -2.55 -0.53
N LEU A 145 -14.75 -2.47 -1.17
CA LEU A 145 -13.56 -3.23 -0.82
C LEU A 145 -12.31 -2.39 -0.99
N VAL A 146 -11.43 -2.40 0.00
CA VAL A 146 -10.05 -1.90 -0.13
C VAL A 146 -9.10 -3.08 -0.12
N PHE A 147 -8.25 -3.15 -1.14
CA PHE A 147 -7.24 -4.18 -1.32
C PHE A 147 -5.84 -3.55 -1.23
N VAL A 148 -4.97 -4.15 -0.43
CA VAL A 148 -3.59 -3.68 -0.20
C VAL A 148 -2.67 -4.88 -0.32
N SER A 149 -1.87 -4.94 -1.39
CA SER A 149 -0.96 -6.06 -1.62
C SER A 149 0.50 -5.58 -1.66
N ASN A 150 1.30 -6.01 -0.69
CA ASN A 150 2.73 -5.70 -0.55
C ASN A 150 3.06 -4.20 -0.43
N THR A 151 2.08 -3.35 -0.15
CA THR A 151 2.21 -1.89 -0.05
C THR A 151 2.30 -1.40 1.39
N TYR A 152 1.75 -2.16 2.34
CA TYR A 152 1.64 -1.75 3.75
C TYR A 152 2.95 -1.22 4.37
N PRO A 153 4.15 -1.82 4.12
CA PRO A 153 5.41 -1.35 4.70
C PRO A 153 5.84 0.05 4.24
N TYR A 154 5.29 0.52 3.13
CA TYR A 154 5.64 1.80 2.50
C TYR A 154 4.71 2.96 2.91
N LEU A 155 3.59 2.64 3.56
CA LEU A 155 2.64 3.64 4.03
C LEU A 155 3.19 4.35 5.26
N ARG A 156 3.01 5.68 5.29
CA ARG A 156 3.40 6.53 6.42
C ARG A 156 2.23 6.75 7.37
N SER A 157 2.53 6.92 8.66
CA SER A 157 1.49 7.17 9.68
C SER A 157 0.32 6.18 9.59
N ARG A 158 0.62 4.89 9.45
CA ARG A 158 -0.32 3.83 9.06
C ARG A 158 -1.65 3.85 9.81
N VAL A 159 -1.65 4.07 11.13
CA VAL A 159 -2.91 4.17 11.90
C VAL A 159 -3.78 5.34 11.41
N ALA A 160 -3.19 6.50 11.14
CA ALA A 160 -3.93 7.66 10.62
C ALA A 160 -4.40 7.42 9.17
N TYR A 161 -3.55 6.84 8.34
CA TYR A 161 -3.88 6.43 6.96
C TYR A 161 -5.09 5.50 6.93
N PHE A 162 -5.07 4.43 7.74
CA PHE A 162 -6.17 3.47 7.75
C PHE A 162 -7.45 3.97 8.45
N LYS A 163 -7.39 5.04 9.26
CA LYS A 163 -8.61 5.76 9.68
C LYS A 163 -9.30 6.44 8.48
N LYS A 164 -8.54 6.98 7.54
CA LYS A 164 -9.09 7.53 6.28
C LYS A 164 -9.66 6.41 5.40
N VAL A 165 -8.96 5.27 5.31
CA VAL A 165 -9.49 4.07 4.65
C VAL A 165 -10.81 3.62 5.28
N ALA A 166 -10.92 3.62 6.62
CA ALA A 166 -12.15 3.29 7.31
C ALA A 166 -13.30 4.26 6.97
N ALA A 167 -13.00 5.56 6.81
CA ALA A 167 -13.99 6.55 6.37
C ALA A 167 -14.43 6.33 4.91
N ALA A 168 -13.52 5.89 4.04
CA ALA A 168 -13.81 5.62 2.64
C ALA A 168 -14.68 4.36 2.43
N LEU A 169 -14.61 3.37 3.33
CA LEU A 169 -15.40 2.15 3.23
C LEU A 169 -16.89 2.39 3.48
N LYS A 170 -17.73 1.84 2.63
CA LYS A 170 -19.19 1.73 2.86
C LYS A 170 -19.49 0.89 4.12
N PRO A 171 -20.70 1.01 4.70
CA PRO A 171 -21.15 0.06 5.73
C PRO A 171 -21.06 -1.39 5.21
N GLY A 172 -20.42 -2.29 5.96
CA GLY A 172 -20.18 -3.67 5.55
C GLY A 172 -19.04 -3.85 4.53
N GLY A 173 -18.34 -2.79 4.16
CA GLY A 173 -17.15 -2.87 3.31
C GLY A 173 -15.97 -3.51 4.04
N GLN A 174 -15.09 -4.14 3.28
CA GLN A 174 -13.95 -4.89 3.80
C GLN A 174 -12.61 -4.27 3.40
N LEU A 175 -11.61 -4.46 4.27
CA LEU A 175 -10.21 -4.20 4.00
C LEU A 175 -9.46 -5.52 3.93
N VAL A 176 -8.71 -5.72 2.85
CA VAL A 176 -7.83 -6.88 2.68
C VAL A 176 -6.38 -6.42 2.65
N VAL A 177 -5.54 -7.06 3.45
CA VAL A 177 -4.10 -6.81 3.49
C VAL A 177 -3.33 -8.10 3.23
N ILE A 178 -2.49 -8.08 2.20
CA ILE A 178 -1.57 -9.15 1.84
C ILE A 178 -0.15 -8.59 1.90
N ASN A 179 0.73 -9.21 2.71
CA ASN A 179 2.12 -8.79 2.79
C ASN A 179 3.05 -9.98 3.03
N PHE A 180 4.32 -9.81 2.67
CA PHE A 180 5.34 -10.82 2.95
C PHE A 180 5.51 -11.07 4.44
N LYS A 181 5.60 -12.36 4.80
CA LYS A 181 6.02 -12.80 6.14
C LYS A 181 7.47 -12.37 6.37
N PRO A 182 7.85 -11.93 7.58
CA PRO A 182 9.21 -11.45 7.86
C PRO A 182 10.31 -12.47 7.50
N ASP A 183 10.04 -13.73 7.72
CA ASP A 183 10.95 -14.88 7.54
C ASP A 183 10.81 -15.59 6.18
N ALA A 184 9.91 -15.12 5.32
CA ALA A 184 9.66 -15.76 4.03
C ALA A 184 10.91 -15.74 3.13
N GLN A 185 11.25 -16.92 2.58
CA GLN A 185 12.21 -17.05 1.50
C GLN A 185 11.49 -16.86 0.17
N VAL A 186 11.65 -15.69 -0.43
CA VAL A 186 10.93 -15.32 -1.67
C VAL A 186 11.87 -15.53 -2.85
N PRO A 187 11.41 -16.17 -3.94
CA PRO A 187 12.20 -16.29 -5.16
C PRO A 187 12.55 -14.91 -5.74
N ASP A 188 13.72 -14.84 -6.39
CA ASP A 188 14.13 -13.72 -7.24
C ASP A 188 14.22 -12.33 -6.58
N ASN A 189 14.40 -12.26 -5.25
CA ASN A 189 14.51 -11.00 -4.50
C ASN A 189 13.36 -10.00 -4.76
N THR A 190 12.19 -10.49 -5.12
CA THR A 190 11.01 -9.65 -5.44
C THR A 190 10.30 -9.09 -4.21
N ALA A 191 10.76 -9.45 -3.01
CA ALA A 191 10.23 -8.91 -1.76
C ALA A 191 11.18 -7.85 -1.18
N PRO A 192 10.67 -6.89 -0.41
CA PRO A 192 11.52 -5.98 0.34
C PRO A 192 12.44 -6.76 1.29
N ALA A 193 13.58 -6.18 1.66
CA ALA A 193 14.50 -6.78 2.61
C ALA A 193 13.77 -7.11 3.94
N PRO A 194 14.14 -8.18 4.65
CA PRO A 194 13.38 -8.68 5.81
C PRO A 194 13.07 -7.63 6.88
N GLN A 195 13.98 -6.68 7.11
CA GLN A 195 13.79 -5.59 8.08
C GLN A 195 12.66 -4.63 7.74
N PHE A 196 12.24 -4.57 6.46
CA PHE A 196 11.12 -3.74 5.99
C PHE A 196 9.81 -4.52 5.86
N ARG A 197 9.81 -5.82 6.17
CA ARG A 197 8.58 -6.63 6.14
C ARG A 197 7.85 -6.47 7.48
N THR A 198 6.65 -5.95 7.42
CA THR A 198 5.83 -5.73 8.63
C THR A 198 5.30 -7.06 9.16
N PRO A 199 5.53 -7.42 10.44
CA PRO A 199 4.94 -8.62 11.04
C PRO A 199 3.41 -8.55 11.06
N GLN A 200 2.74 -9.70 10.86
CA GLN A 200 1.27 -9.82 10.91
C GLN A 200 0.68 -9.21 12.19
N ALA A 201 1.28 -9.52 13.35
CA ALA A 201 0.80 -9.00 14.63
C ALA A 201 0.83 -7.47 14.71
N THR A 202 1.82 -6.83 14.06
CA THR A 202 1.92 -5.38 13.98
C THR A 202 0.78 -4.82 13.13
N VAL A 203 0.50 -5.42 11.97
CA VAL A 203 -0.62 -5.01 11.10
C VAL A 203 -1.95 -5.10 11.85
N VAL A 204 -2.20 -6.23 12.54
CA VAL A 204 -3.44 -6.41 13.32
C VAL A 204 -3.56 -5.35 14.41
N ALA A 205 -2.47 -5.07 15.14
CA ALA A 205 -2.48 -4.08 16.22
C ALA A 205 -2.69 -2.64 15.71
N GLU A 206 -2.05 -2.25 14.60
CA GLU A 206 -2.21 -0.93 14.01
C GLU A 206 -3.61 -0.75 13.40
N LEU A 207 -4.14 -1.76 12.73
CA LEU A 207 -5.49 -1.72 12.17
C LEU A 207 -6.58 -1.72 13.25
N ALA A 208 -6.35 -2.39 14.37
CA ALA A 208 -7.26 -2.28 15.53
C ALA A 208 -7.33 -0.84 16.06
N GLN A 209 -6.19 -0.12 16.13
CA GLN A 209 -6.16 1.31 16.49
C GLN A 209 -6.82 2.21 15.44
N ALA A 210 -6.88 1.75 14.18
CA ALA A 210 -7.55 2.45 13.09
C ALA A 210 -9.08 2.16 13.02
N GLY A 211 -9.61 1.30 13.89
CA GLY A 211 -11.03 0.97 13.95
C GLY A 211 -11.42 -0.23 13.08
N PHE A 212 -10.51 -1.18 12.91
CA PHE A 212 -10.76 -2.45 12.22
C PHE A 212 -10.64 -3.64 13.17
N SER A 213 -11.38 -4.71 12.88
CA SER A 213 -11.18 -6.02 13.48
C SER A 213 -10.89 -7.06 12.41
N GLN A 214 -9.92 -7.93 12.65
CA GLN A 214 -9.68 -9.06 11.76
C GLN A 214 -10.84 -10.05 11.87
N VAL A 215 -11.41 -10.40 10.71
CA VAL A 215 -12.55 -11.34 10.63
C VAL A 215 -12.18 -12.65 9.95
N ARG A 216 -11.09 -12.67 9.15
CA ARG A 216 -10.67 -13.87 8.43
C ARG A 216 -9.18 -13.81 8.10
N GLU A 217 -8.57 -14.99 7.98
CA GLU A 217 -7.22 -15.19 7.47
C GLU A 217 -7.25 -16.31 6.43
N GLU A 218 -6.54 -16.10 5.31
CA GLU A 218 -6.28 -17.12 4.31
C GLU A 218 -4.82 -17.58 4.41
N THR A 219 -4.58 -18.88 4.38
CA THR A 219 -3.25 -19.46 4.64
C THR A 219 -2.61 -20.12 3.42
N PHE A 220 -3.21 -19.98 2.24
CA PHE A 220 -2.74 -20.66 1.03
C PHE A 220 -1.51 -20.01 0.39
N LEU A 221 -1.19 -18.76 0.70
CA LEU A 221 -0.02 -18.07 0.15
C LEU A 221 1.27 -18.56 0.85
N PRO A 222 2.26 -19.04 0.09
CA PRO A 222 3.46 -19.62 0.68
C PRO A 222 4.32 -18.59 1.41
N HIS A 223 4.43 -17.38 0.87
CA HIS A 223 5.37 -16.35 1.34
C HIS A 223 4.71 -15.17 2.04
N GLN A 224 3.38 -15.09 1.99
CA GLN A 224 2.61 -13.94 2.46
C GLN A 224 1.56 -14.37 3.48
N TYR A 225 1.17 -13.46 4.35
CA TYR A 225 -0.10 -13.55 5.07
C TYR A 225 -1.18 -12.82 4.28
N PHE A 226 -2.43 -13.26 4.43
CA PHE A 226 -3.60 -12.68 3.79
C PHE A 226 -4.67 -12.48 4.86
N LEU A 227 -4.92 -11.25 5.23
CA LEU A 227 -5.81 -10.88 6.32
C LEU A 227 -7.00 -10.07 5.79
N VAL A 228 -8.17 -10.39 6.31
CA VAL A 228 -9.42 -9.66 6.00
C VAL A 228 -9.94 -8.99 7.27
N PHE A 229 -10.29 -7.73 7.12
CA PHE A 229 -10.76 -6.88 8.20
C PHE A 229 -12.10 -6.25 7.85
N GLU A 230 -12.89 -6.00 8.88
CA GLU A 230 -14.10 -5.18 8.82
C GLU A 230 -13.98 -4.02 9.81
N ARG A 231 -14.72 -2.94 9.56
CA ARG A 231 -14.78 -1.86 10.54
C ARG A 231 -15.43 -2.35 11.81
N THR A 232 -14.84 -2.02 12.96
CA THR A 232 -15.53 -2.21 14.24
C THR A 232 -16.78 -1.34 14.24
N ALA A 233 -17.93 -1.92 14.61
CA ALA A 233 -19.11 -1.13 14.86
C ALA A 233 -18.76 -0.01 15.85
N LYS A 234 -19.18 1.24 15.56
CA LYS A 234 -19.12 2.28 16.61
C LYS A 234 -19.93 1.78 17.80
N PRO A 235 -19.36 1.83 19.03
CA PRO A 235 -20.11 1.50 20.22
C PRO A 235 -21.32 2.42 20.39
#